data_d3fd4b4355ece4d62cdbd1b32198e910
#
_entry.id   d3fd4b4355ece4d62cdbd1b32198e910
#
_cell.length_a   1.000
_cell.length_b   1.000
_cell.length_c   1.000
_cell.angle_alpha   90.00
_cell.angle_beta   90.00
_cell.angle_gamma   90.00
#
_symmetry.space_group_name_H-M   'P 1'
#
loop_
_entity.id
_entity.type
_entity.pdbx_description
1 polymer ?
#
loop_
_entity_poly.entity_id
_entity_poly.type
_entity_poly.pdbx_seq_one_letter_code
_entity_poly.pdbx_strand_id
1 'polypeptide(L)'
;TADVKNCKHFGPCGVGEKALYLNGFLFDRHYYVALGDIRRVFKRVAMSKGGFTGNGVFGAIPYLVVEYGDGTQKQCTFKREDNVDDLLAYLAKVCPGLPLHSVQAEQRLAQRAKEEAVRYLDELTPEAQAAREKLEKARTFLAGYPKLTDRLSTAAKAKRVNEHTNPAHKW
;
A
#
# COMPACT_ATOMS: atom_id res chain seq x y z
N THR A 1 -36.15 7.09 5.69
CA THR A 1 -36.24 6.80 4.24
C THR A 1 -36.01 5.31 4.02
N ALA A 2 -36.66 4.72 3.00
CA ALA A 2 -36.57 3.29 2.70
C ALA A 2 -35.12 2.86 2.43
N ASP A 3 -34.33 3.71 1.80
CA ASP A 3 -32.92 3.46 1.46
C ASP A 3 -32.03 3.20 2.70
N VAL A 4 -32.28 3.92 3.81
CA VAL A 4 -31.58 3.69 5.08
C VAL A 4 -31.88 2.32 5.68
N LYS A 5 -33.14 1.86 5.52
CA LYS A 5 -33.54 0.54 6.08
C LYS A 5 -32.94 -0.62 5.29
N ASN A 6 -32.69 -0.41 4.01
CA ASN A 6 -32.19 -1.43 3.09
C ASN A 6 -30.67 -1.31 2.86
N CYS A 7 -29.99 -0.35 3.51
CA CYS A 7 -28.56 -0.16 3.31
C CYS A 7 -27.74 -1.32 3.88
N LYS A 8 -26.64 -1.63 3.25
CA LYS A 8 -25.67 -2.60 3.75
C LYS A 8 -24.79 -1.95 4.80
N HIS A 9 -24.82 -2.48 6.01
CA HIS A 9 -24.08 -1.93 7.15
C HIS A 9 -22.64 -2.44 7.22
N PHE A 10 -21.74 -1.49 7.54
CA PHE A 10 -20.31 -1.74 7.80
C PHE A 10 -19.93 -0.95 9.06
N GLY A 11 -20.05 -1.60 10.21
CA GLY A 11 -19.83 -0.92 11.49
C GLY A 11 -20.78 0.28 11.67
N PRO A 12 -20.25 1.51 11.87
CA PRO A 12 -21.05 2.72 12.07
C PRO A 12 -21.59 3.32 10.75
N CYS A 13 -21.18 2.81 9.60
CA CYS A 13 -21.60 3.34 8.31
C CYS A 13 -22.48 2.35 7.56
N GLY A 14 -23.29 2.87 6.62
CA GLY A 14 -24.14 2.08 5.74
C GLY A 14 -24.09 2.59 4.30
N VAL A 15 -24.05 1.67 3.34
CA VAL A 15 -24.10 1.99 1.92
C VAL A 15 -25.48 1.62 1.38
N GLY A 16 -26.26 2.61 0.99
CA GLY A 16 -27.55 2.45 0.32
C GLY A 16 -27.41 2.50 -1.20
N GLU A 17 -28.52 2.45 -1.91
CA GLU A 17 -28.55 2.60 -3.37
C GLU A 17 -28.23 4.03 -3.82
N LYS A 18 -28.63 5.02 -3.02
CA LYS A 18 -28.55 6.44 -3.36
C LYS A 18 -27.50 7.20 -2.56
N ALA A 19 -27.18 6.74 -1.36
CA ALA A 19 -26.35 7.49 -0.43
C ALA A 19 -25.47 6.61 0.45
N LEU A 20 -24.35 7.18 0.86
CA LEU A 20 -23.50 6.68 1.92
C LEU A 20 -23.94 7.34 3.24
N TYR A 21 -24.30 6.53 4.21
CA TYR A 21 -24.74 6.94 5.54
C TYR A 21 -23.59 6.84 6.52
N LEU A 22 -23.30 7.94 7.19
CA LEU A 22 -22.20 8.06 8.14
C LEU A 22 -22.79 8.34 9.52
N ASN A 23 -22.33 7.62 10.54
CA ASN A 23 -22.70 7.86 11.91
C ASN A 23 -21.58 8.60 12.65
N GLY A 24 -21.90 9.75 13.24
CA GLY A 24 -20.93 10.54 14.01
C GLY A 24 -20.80 10.04 15.44
N PHE A 25 -19.57 9.88 15.92
CA PHE A 25 -19.25 9.24 17.20
C PHE A 25 -19.73 10.03 18.44
N LEU A 26 -19.89 11.34 18.38
CA LEU A 26 -20.01 12.14 19.64
C LEU A 26 -21.38 12.75 19.90
N PHE A 27 -22.26 12.89 18.95
CA PHE A 27 -23.56 13.54 19.15
C PHE A 27 -24.67 12.97 18.27
N ASP A 28 -24.59 11.68 17.92
CA ASP A 28 -25.62 10.96 17.16
C ASP A 28 -26.13 11.70 15.90
N ARG A 29 -25.25 12.49 15.30
CA ARG A 29 -25.54 13.19 14.07
C ARG A 29 -25.35 12.23 12.90
N HIS A 30 -26.47 11.81 12.34
CA HIS A 30 -26.48 11.04 11.13
C HIS A 30 -26.23 11.97 9.93
N TYR A 31 -25.14 11.70 9.25
CA TYR A 31 -24.84 12.36 7.98
C TYR A 31 -25.07 11.37 6.84
N TYR A 32 -25.54 11.89 5.75
CA TYR A 32 -25.58 11.14 4.50
C TYR A 32 -24.93 11.98 3.40
N VAL A 33 -24.31 11.30 2.45
CA VAL A 33 -23.73 11.90 1.26
C VAL A 33 -24.26 11.12 0.07
N ALA A 34 -24.85 11.80 -0.91
CA ALA A 34 -25.31 11.14 -2.13
C ALA A 34 -24.12 10.51 -2.85
N LEU A 35 -24.26 9.28 -3.35
CA LEU A 35 -23.16 8.56 -4.01
C LEU A 35 -22.61 9.33 -5.22
N GLY A 36 -23.48 10.08 -5.93
CA GLY A 36 -23.07 10.92 -7.06
C GLY A 36 -22.24 12.15 -6.69
N ASP A 37 -22.33 12.61 -5.43
CA ASP A 37 -21.60 13.79 -4.96
C ASP A 37 -20.23 13.43 -4.35
N ILE A 38 -20.00 12.13 -4.14
CA ILE A 38 -18.74 11.65 -3.56
C ILE A 38 -17.63 11.77 -4.60
N ARG A 39 -16.59 12.50 -4.26
CA ARG A 39 -15.38 12.63 -5.10
C ARG A 39 -14.33 11.59 -4.76
N ARG A 40 -14.21 11.23 -3.48
CA ARG A 40 -13.17 10.34 -2.99
C ARG A 40 -13.57 9.73 -1.65
N VAL A 41 -13.24 8.47 -1.46
CA VAL A 41 -13.37 7.78 -0.15
C VAL A 41 -12.07 7.05 0.13
N PHE A 42 -11.53 7.20 1.34
CA PHE A 42 -10.31 6.50 1.69
C PHE A 42 -10.20 6.21 3.19
N LYS A 43 -9.39 5.21 3.51
CA LYS A 43 -9.04 4.85 4.87
C LYS A 43 -7.90 5.73 5.38
N ARG A 44 -8.01 6.19 6.60
CA ARG A 44 -6.96 6.85 7.36
C ARG A 44 -6.83 6.15 8.71
N VAL A 45 -5.62 5.84 9.11
CA VAL A 45 -5.33 5.30 10.44
C VAL A 45 -4.58 6.35 11.22
N ALA A 46 -5.16 6.79 12.35
CA ALA A 46 -4.47 7.65 13.29
C ALA A 46 -3.91 6.80 14.42
N MET A 47 -2.64 7.03 14.75
CA MET A 47 -2.02 6.43 15.92
C MET A 47 -2.25 7.34 17.12
N SER A 48 -2.99 6.85 18.10
CA SER A 48 -3.17 7.53 19.38
C SER A 48 -1.97 7.24 20.28
N LYS A 49 -1.25 8.29 20.68
CA LYS A 49 -0.34 8.21 21.81
C LYS A 49 -1.20 8.28 23.08
N GLY A 50 -1.53 7.12 23.62
CA GLY A 50 -2.31 7.04 24.86
C GLY A 50 -1.39 6.96 26.06
N GLY A 51 -1.69 7.75 27.08
CA GLY A 51 -1.17 7.58 28.44
C GLY A 51 -0.47 8.80 29.00
N PHE A 52 -0.87 9.17 30.20
CA PHE A 52 -0.31 10.23 31.03
C PHE A 52 1.20 10.03 31.35
N THR A 53 1.72 8.83 31.14
CA THR A 53 3.10 8.42 31.48
C THR A 53 3.99 8.19 30.23
N GLY A 54 3.52 8.46 29.02
CA GLY A 54 4.33 8.27 27.80
C GLY A 54 4.58 6.81 27.38
N ASN A 55 4.26 5.84 28.24
CA ASN A 55 4.40 4.40 27.98
C ASN A 55 3.09 3.72 27.58
N GLY A 56 2.11 4.49 27.10
CA GLY A 56 0.80 3.97 26.71
C GLY A 56 0.85 3.13 25.44
N VAL A 57 0.00 2.10 25.43
CA VAL A 57 -0.23 1.25 24.28
C VAL A 57 -0.71 2.12 23.11
N PHE A 58 0.00 2.07 21.98
CA PHE A 58 -0.41 2.75 20.75
C PHE A 58 -1.67 2.08 20.21
N GLY A 59 -2.80 2.76 20.27
CA GLY A 59 -4.02 2.33 19.64
C GLY A 59 -4.09 2.90 18.21
N ALA A 60 -4.28 2.03 17.24
CA ALA A 60 -4.63 2.44 15.89
C ALA A 60 -6.13 2.70 15.82
N ILE A 61 -6.52 3.91 15.43
CA ILE A 61 -7.93 4.29 15.26
C ILE A 61 -8.18 4.43 13.75
N PRO A 62 -8.93 3.50 13.15
CA PRO A 62 -9.26 3.59 11.74
C PRO A 62 -10.41 4.57 11.50
N TYR A 63 -10.25 5.41 10.48
CA TYR A 63 -11.24 6.37 10.00
C TYR A 63 -11.56 6.10 8.54
N LEU A 64 -12.84 6.22 8.21
CA LEU A 64 -13.27 6.45 6.84
C LEU A 64 -13.32 7.95 6.61
N VAL A 65 -12.67 8.43 5.57
CA VAL A 65 -12.74 9.82 5.13
C VAL A 65 -13.49 9.87 3.81
N VAL A 66 -14.55 10.67 3.76
CA VAL A 66 -15.37 10.89 2.57
C VAL A 66 -15.22 12.35 2.16
N GLU A 67 -14.75 12.56 0.95
CA GLU A 67 -14.63 13.86 0.31
C GLU A 67 -15.74 14.02 -0.72
N TYR A 68 -16.48 15.12 -0.65
CA TYR A 68 -17.64 15.39 -1.50
C TYR A 68 -17.79 16.88 -1.80
N GLY A 69 -18.60 17.21 -2.82
CA GLY A 69 -18.85 18.60 -3.21
C GLY A 69 -17.55 19.35 -3.54
N ASP A 70 -17.32 20.47 -2.90
CA ASP A 70 -16.18 21.38 -3.14
C ASP A 70 -14.91 21.01 -2.33
N GLY A 71 -14.72 19.72 -2.02
CA GLY A 71 -13.58 19.26 -1.22
C GLY A 71 -13.90 19.18 0.27
N THR A 72 -15.15 19.29 0.65
CA THR A 72 -15.59 19.09 2.04
C THR A 72 -15.31 17.64 2.44
N GLN A 73 -14.72 17.44 3.61
CA GLN A 73 -14.42 16.12 4.14
C GLN A 73 -15.25 15.81 5.37
N LYS A 74 -15.79 14.60 5.44
CA LYS A 74 -16.40 14.02 6.63
C LYS A 74 -15.62 12.78 7.03
N GLN A 75 -15.47 12.59 8.34
CA GLN A 75 -14.76 11.47 8.91
C GLN A 75 -15.70 10.64 9.79
N CYS A 76 -15.58 9.33 9.67
CA CYS A 76 -16.29 8.39 10.51
C CYS A 76 -15.28 7.45 11.16
N THR A 77 -15.33 7.33 12.48
CA THR A 77 -14.43 6.48 13.27
C THR A 77 -14.97 5.06 13.32
N PHE A 78 -14.10 4.09 13.14
CA PHE A 78 -14.44 2.67 13.23
C PHE A 78 -13.74 2.03 14.44
N LYS A 79 -14.39 1.01 14.99
CA LYS A 79 -13.80 0.19 16.07
C LYS A 79 -12.84 -0.87 15.51
N ARG A 80 -13.10 -1.34 14.28
CA ARG A 80 -12.33 -2.41 13.62
C ARG A 80 -11.95 -1.94 12.22
N GLU A 81 -10.70 -2.16 11.87
CA GLU A 81 -10.15 -1.79 10.57
C GLU A 81 -10.80 -2.58 9.42
N ASP A 82 -11.05 -3.88 9.65
CA ASP A 82 -11.70 -4.78 8.68
C ASP A 82 -13.00 -4.20 8.13
N ASN A 83 -13.82 -3.56 9.00
CA ASN A 83 -15.09 -2.97 8.57
C ASN A 83 -14.90 -1.81 7.58
N VAL A 84 -13.78 -1.07 7.67
CA VAL A 84 -13.45 -0.01 6.68
C VAL A 84 -13.03 -0.65 5.36
N ASP A 85 -12.21 -1.70 5.42
CA ASP A 85 -11.72 -2.39 4.23
C ASP A 85 -12.87 -3.08 3.49
N ASP A 86 -13.78 -3.73 4.20
CA ASP A 86 -15.00 -4.32 3.63
C ASP A 86 -15.91 -3.27 2.98
N LEU A 87 -16.05 -2.09 3.62
CA LEU A 87 -16.83 -0.98 3.07
C LEU A 87 -16.19 -0.46 1.78
N LEU A 88 -14.87 -0.26 1.75
CA LEU A 88 -14.16 0.20 0.57
C LEU A 88 -14.25 -0.84 -0.57
N ALA A 89 -14.10 -2.14 -0.25
CA ALA A 89 -14.26 -3.21 -1.23
C ALA A 89 -15.69 -3.27 -1.81
N TYR A 90 -16.69 -2.97 -1.00
CA TYR A 90 -18.07 -2.90 -1.46
C TYR A 90 -18.31 -1.65 -2.35
N LEU A 91 -17.81 -0.48 -1.95
CA LEU A 91 -17.88 0.73 -2.76
C LEU A 91 -17.19 0.58 -4.12
N ALA A 92 -16.07 -0.14 -4.18
CA ALA A 92 -15.39 -0.44 -5.44
C ALA A 92 -16.28 -1.21 -6.43
N LYS A 93 -17.19 -2.06 -5.91
CA LYS A 93 -18.14 -2.83 -6.73
C LYS A 93 -19.36 -2.01 -7.15
N VAL A 94 -19.88 -1.17 -6.24
CA VAL A 94 -21.10 -0.39 -6.47
C VAL A 94 -20.82 0.87 -7.29
N CYS A 95 -19.67 1.49 -7.07
CA CYS A 95 -19.26 2.72 -7.74
C CYS A 95 -17.91 2.53 -8.43
N PRO A 96 -17.84 1.80 -9.55
CA PRO A 96 -16.61 1.61 -10.30
C PRO A 96 -16.11 2.98 -10.81
N GLY A 97 -14.86 3.31 -10.51
CA GLY A 97 -14.26 4.61 -10.87
C GLY A 97 -14.19 5.63 -9.72
N LEU A 98 -14.78 5.34 -8.56
CA LEU A 98 -14.61 6.16 -7.38
C LEU A 98 -13.17 5.99 -6.81
N PRO A 99 -12.39 7.08 -6.67
CA PRO A 99 -11.06 6.99 -6.06
C PRO A 99 -11.14 6.55 -4.59
N LEU A 100 -10.53 5.41 -4.27
CA LEU A 100 -10.55 4.81 -2.93
C LEU A 100 -9.24 5.01 -2.15
N HIS A 101 -8.35 5.86 -2.65
CA HIS A 101 -7.09 6.20 -2.02
C HIS A 101 -6.98 7.70 -1.82
N SER A 102 -6.22 8.12 -0.81
CA SER A 102 -5.85 9.54 -0.66
C SER A 102 -4.97 9.99 -1.83
N VAL A 103 -4.98 11.29 -2.13
CA VAL A 103 -4.13 11.87 -3.19
C VAL A 103 -2.66 11.50 -3.01
N GLN A 104 -2.17 11.54 -1.77
CA GLN A 104 -0.79 11.16 -1.46
C GLN A 104 -0.51 9.68 -1.71
N ALA A 105 -1.48 8.79 -1.41
CA ALA A 105 -1.33 7.36 -1.68
C ALA A 105 -1.34 7.07 -3.18
N GLU A 106 -2.20 7.73 -3.94
CA GLU A 106 -2.21 7.62 -5.41
C GLU A 106 -0.90 8.10 -6.04
N GLN A 107 -0.37 9.23 -5.59
CA GLN A 107 0.92 9.73 -6.06
C GLN A 107 2.06 8.73 -5.77
N ARG A 108 2.09 8.14 -4.56
CA ARG A 108 3.08 7.12 -4.20
C ARG A 108 2.94 5.84 -5.04
N LEU A 109 1.71 5.40 -5.30
CA LEU A 109 1.45 4.25 -6.16
C LEU A 109 1.88 4.52 -7.61
N ALA A 110 1.54 5.71 -8.14
CA ALA A 110 1.96 6.11 -9.48
C ALA A 110 3.49 6.23 -9.61
N GLN A 111 4.16 6.74 -8.57
CA GLN A 111 5.61 6.82 -8.56
C GLN A 111 6.25 5.42 -8.52
N ARG A 112 5.77 4.52 -7.65
CA ARG A 112 6.24 3.12 -7.62
C ARG A 112 6.03 2.41 -8.94
N ALA A 113 4.85 2.58 -9.56
CA ALA A 113 4.58 1.99 -10.87
C ALA A 113 5.55 2.49 -11.94
N LYS A 114 5.92 3.78 -11.92
CA LYS A 114 6.96 4.33 -12.82
C LYS A 114 8.35 3.74 -12.54
N GLU A 115 8.72 3.62 -11.26
CA GLU A 115 10.00 3.02 -10.86
C GLU A 115 10.07 1.53 -11.24
N GLU A 116 8.97 0.80 -11.09
CA GLU A 116 8.86 -0.59 -11.51
C GLU A 116 8.92 -0.73 -13.04
N ALA A 117 8.21 0.11 -13.79
CA ALA A 117 8.28 0.11 -15.25
C ALA A 117 9.71 0.37 -15.78
N VAL A 118 10.49 1.19 -15.09
CA VAL A 118 11.91 1.41 -15.43
C VAL A 118 12.77 0.19 -15.08
N ARG A 119 12.42 -0.57 -14.03
CA ARG A 119 13.16 -1.78 -13.63
C ARG A 119 12.93 -2.96 -14.57
N TYR A 120 11.71 -3.10 -15.09
CA TYR A 120 11.30 -4.19 -15.96
C TYR A 120 11.13 -3.66 -17.39
N LEU A 121 12.25 -3.39 -18.05
CA LEU A 121 12.24 -3.13 -19.49
C LEU A 121 12.04 -4.47 -20.20
N ASP A 122 11.03 -4.55 -21.07
CA ASP A 122 10.74 -5.74 -21.87
C ASP A 122 11.89 -6.01 -22.88
N GLU A 123 12.65 -4.99 -23.24
CA GLU A 123 13.84 -5.10 -24.09
C GLU A 123 15.11 -4.75 -23.31
N LEU A 124 16.11 -5.61 -23.45
CA LEU A 124 17.43 -5.37 -22.90
C LEU A 124 18.07 -4.16 -23.58
N THR A 125 18.56 -3.21 -22.80
CA THR A 125 19.36 -2.12 -23.37
C THR A 125 20.62 -2.67 -24.08
N PRO A 126 21.16 -1.97 -25.08
CA PRO A 126 22.36 -2.42 -25.80
C PRO A 126 23.52 -2.74 -24.88
N GLU A 127 23.67 -1.96 -23.80
CA GLU A 127 24.70 -2.21 -22.76
C GLU A 127 24.45 -3.51 -21.99
N ALA A 128 23.19 -3.80 -21.66
CA ALA A 128 22.81 -5.03 -20.97
C ALA A 128 22.97 -6.26 -21.88
N GLN A 129 22.70 -6.12 -23.17
CA GLN A 129 22.95 -7.16 -24.17
C GLN A 129 24.45 -7.46 -24.28
N ALA A 130 25.29 -6.43 -24.39
CA ALA A 130 26.74 -6.59 -24.44
C ALA A 130 27.30 -7.22 -23.14
N ALA A 131 26.75 -6.86 -21.99
CA ALA A 131 27.12 -7.47 -20.71
C ALA A 131 26.70 -8.95 -20.64
N ARG A 132 25.51 -9.29 -21.15
CA ARG A 132 25.03 -10.68 -21.27
C ARG A 132 25.94 -11.51 -22.16
N GLU A 133 26.32 -11.03 -23.34
CA GLU A 133 27.24 -11.72 -24.24
C GLU A 133 28.60 -11.97 -23.60
N LYS A 134 29.15 -10.99 -22.88
CA LYS A 134 30.41 -11.16 -22.14
C LYS A 134 30.29 -12.24 -21.06
N LEU A 135 29.17 -12.27 -20.37
CA LEU A 135 28.89 -13.25 -19.32
C LEU A 135 28.72 -14.66 -19.89
N GLU A 136 28.06 -14.80 -21.02
CA GLU A 136 27.94 -16.09 -21.75
C GLU A 136 29.31 -16.61 -22.22
N LYS A 137 30.12 -15.74 -22.82
CA LYS A 137 31.51 -16.10 -23.22
C LYS A 137 32.36 -16.54 -22.02
N ALA A 138 32.23 -15.81 -20.89
CA ALA A 138 32.94 -16.17 -19.67
C ALA A 138 32.46 -17.50 -19.08
N ARG A 139 31.14 -17.77 -19.12
CA ARG A 139 30.56 -19.06 -18.69
C ARG A 139 31.07 -20.22 -19.53
N THR A 140 31.07 -20.07 -20.85
CA THR A 140 31.56 -21.09 -21.79
C THR A 140 33.03 -21.38 -21.55
N PHE A 141 33.84 -20.33 -21.36
CA PHE A 141 35.26 -20.49 -21.01
C PHE A 141 35.46 -21.25 -19.68
N LEU A 142 34.73 -20.85 -18.63
CA LEU A 142 34.81 -21.46 -17.30
C LEU A 142 34.32 -22.91 -17.30
N ALA A 143 33.38 -23.27 -18.14
CA ALA A 143 32.90 -24.65 -18.27
C ALA A 143 33.99 -25.62 -18.70
N GLY A 144 35.01 -25.15 -19.46
CA GLY A 144 36.19 -25.91 -19.82
C GLY A 144 37.20 -26.11 -18.67
N TYR A 145 37.05 -25.37 -17.57
CA TYR A 145 37.98 -25.36 -16.45
C TYR A 145 37.30 -25.53 -15.09
N PRO A 146 36.80 -26.73 -14.76
CA PRO A 146 36.00 -26.95 -13.52
C PRO A 146 36.75 -26.57 -12.24
N LYS A 147 38.05 -26.89 -12.15
CA LYS A 147 38.90 -26.53 -10.99
C LYS A 147 38.99 -25.01 -10.78
N LEU A 148 39.03 -24.24 -11.86
CA LEU A 148 39.04 -22.77 -11.80
C LEU A 148 37.70 -22.24 -11.34
N THR A 149 36.60 -22.81 -11.82
CA THR A 149 35.23 -22.46 -11.43
C THR A 149 35.01 -22.67 -9.94
N ASP A 150 35.47 -23.79 -9.38
CA ASP A 150 35.36 -24.07 -7.95
C ASP A 150 36.16 -23.07 -7.10
N ARG A 151 37.39 -22.76 -7.52
CA ARG A 151 38.21 -21.74 -6.84
C ARG A 151 37.56 -20.35 -6.87
N LEU A 152 37.02 -19.94 -8.00
CA LEU A 152 36.29 -18.65 -8.14
C LEU A 152 35.06 -18.62 -7.28
N SER A 153 34.25 -19.70 -7.24
CA SER A 153 33.07 -19.78 -6.41
C SER A 153 33.39 -19.68 -4.92
N THR A 154 34.46 -20.35 -4.50
CA THR A 154 34.93 -20.30 -3.11
C THR A 154 35.43 -18.90 -2.74
N ALA A 155 36.20 -18.26 -3.62
CA ALA A 155 36.68 -16.88 -3.42
C ALA A 155 35.53 -15.87 -3.36
N ALA A 156 34.51 -16.03 -4.23
CA ALA A 156 33.33 -15.17 -4.24
C ALA A 156 32.48 -15.33 -2.95
N LYS A 157 32.34 -16.55 -2.44
CA LYS A 157 31.66 -16.80 -1.15
C LYS A 157 32.44 -16.15 0.00
N ALA A 158 33.79 -16.34 0.05
CA ALA A 158 34.63 -15.72 1.07
C ALA A 158 34.54 -14.19 1.04
N LYS A 159 34.54 -13.59 -0.15
CA LYS A 159 34.38 -12.15 -0.33
C LYS A 159 33.04 -11.66 0.23
N ARG A 160 31.91 -12.32 -0.10
CA ARG A 160 30.59 -11.96 0.42
C ARG A 160 30.50 -12.04 1.94
N VAL A 161 31.04 -13.12 2.53
CA VAL A 161 31.11 -13.25 3.99
C VAL A 161 31.90 -12.10 4.60
N ASN A 162 33.03 -11.73 4.00
CA ASN A 162 33.88 -10.66 4.50
C ASN A 162 33.26 -9.26 4.35
N GLU A 163 32.51 -9.03 3.27
CA GLU A 163 31.77 -7.78 3.04
C GLU A 163 30.59 -7.61 4.00
N HIS A 164 29.91 -8.70 4.37
CA HIS A 164 28.77 -8.69 5.31
C HIS A 164 29.17 -8.82 6.78
N THR A 165 30.45 -9.07 7.09
CA THR A 165 30.90 -9.13 8.47
C THR A 165 31.02 -7.72 9.03
N ASN A 166 30.36 -7.49 10.18
CA ASN A 166 30.38 -6.20 10.86
C ASN A 166 31.84 -5.76 11.12
N PRO A 167 32.20 -4.50 10.80
CA PRO A 167 33.54 -3.98 11.03
C PRO A 167 34.06 -4.20 12.47
N ALA A 168 33.17 -4.23 13.45
CA ALA A 168 33.48 -4.50 14.85
C ALA A 168 34.06 -5.92 15.13
N HIS A 169 33.92 -6.87 14.22
CA HIS A 169 34.47 -8.23 14.34
C HIS A 169 35.71 -8.46 13.51
N LYS A 170 36.29 -7.42 12.93
CA LYS A 170 37.53 -7.51 12.13
C LYS A 170 38.82 -7.31 12.93
N TRP A 171 38.67 -7.24 14.28
CA TRP A 171 39.80 -7.07 15.20
C TRP A 171 39.89 -8.24 16.19
#